data_7d23985567a2be8d3b4063d4a48a7441
#
_entry.id   7d23985567a2be8d3b4063d4a48a7441
#
_cell.length_a   1.000
_cell.length_b   1.000
_cell.length_c   1.000
_cell.angle_alpha   90.00
_cell.angle_beta   90.00
_cell.angle_gamma   90.00
#
_symmetry.space_group_name_H-M   'P 1'
#
loop_
_entity.id
_entity.type
_entity.pdbx_description
1 polymer ?
#
loop_
_entity_poly.entity_id
_entity_poly.type
_entity_poly.pdbx_seq_one_letter_code
_entity_poly.pdbx_strand_id
1 'polypeptide(L)'
;MRTKSLAGVLIVLLLIAGAATVSAQEVTQAEKDKALQYLETTKKSVLEATKGLSEVQWNFKPAPDRWSVAQVMEHIAAAEDFIRDLVKEKVMMAPAGEPGRDVKKTDEGVLAMVPDRTNKVQAPEPLVPTNRFGSPEGSIKHFVESRETTENFLKSAAGLRDHVTDSPMGKLDGYEFVLLIAAHSERHTKQINEVKADPNFPKK
;
A
#
# COMPACT_ATOMS: atom_id res chain seq x y z
N MET A 1 81.72 -27.48 17.35
CA MET A 1 80.42 -27.11 17.96
C MET A 1 79.52 -26.52 16.87
N ARG A 2 78.45 -27.20 16.48
CA ARG A 2 77.54 -26.79 15.45
C ARG A 2 76.24 -26.33 16.13
N THR A 3 75.97 -25.05 16.09
CA THR A 3 74.69 -24.48 16.55
C THR A 3 73.63 -24.63 15.44
N LYS A 4 72.53 -25.39 15.76
CA LYS A 4 71.36 -25.53 14.90
C LYS A 4 70.38 -24.38 15.24
N SER A 5 70.14 -23.52 14.26
CA SER A 5 69.10 -22.49 14.34
C SER A 5 67.76 -23.12 13.99
N LEU A 6 66.79 -23.10 14.91
CA LEU A 6 65.38 -23.43 14.64
C LEU A 6 64.68 -22.16 14.14
N ALA A 7 64.28 -22.16 12.87
CA ALA A 7 63.39 -21.17 12.34
C ALA A 7 61.95 -21.58 12.65
N GLY A 8 61.30 -20.85 13.56
CA GLY A 8 59.89 -21.01 13.85
C GLY A 8 59.03 -20.38 12.74
N VAL A 9 58.25 -21.19 12.05
CA VAL A 9 57.26 -20.72 11.09
C VAL A 9 55.99 -20.32 11.86
N LEU A 10 55.70 -19.02 11.90
CA LEU A 10 54.49 -18.46 12.49
C LEU A 10 53.37 -18.56 11.45
N ILE A 11 52.46 -19.53 11.59
CA ILE A 11 51.26 -19.62 10.73
C ILE A 11 50.25 -18.66 11.31
N VAL A 12 50.02 -17.51 10.62
CA VAL A 12 48.95 -16.58 10.87
C VAL A 12 47.70 -17.14 10.24
N LEU A 13 46.81 -17.72 11.03
CA LEU A 13 45.44 -18.09 10.62
C LEU A 13 44.61 -16.80 10.47
N LEU A 14 44.41 -16.32 9.25
CA LEU A 14 43.41 -15.29 8.95
C LEU A 14 41.99 -15.92 9.08
N LEU A 15 41.32 -15.67 10.19
CA LEU A 15 39.89 -15.91 10.31
C LEU A 15 39.14 -14.88 9.45
N ILE A 16 38.78 -15.27 8.22
CA ILE A 16 37.81 -14.50 7.42
C ILE A 16 36.46 -14.76 8.08
N ALA A 17 36.02 -13.84 8.93
CA ALA A 17 34.65 -13.75 9.36
C ALA A 17 33.79 -13.37 8.14
N GLY A 18 33.22 -14.36 7.47
CA GLY A 18 32.21 -14.15 6.45
C GLY A 18 31.02 -13.48 7.11
N ALA A 19 30.88 -12.19 6.94
CA ALA A 19 29.59 -11.53 7.20
C ALA A 19 28.58 -12.18 6.27
N ALA A 20 27.71 -13.04 6.81
CA ALA A 20 26.53 -13.49 6.10
C ALA A 20 25.70 -12.23 5.81
N THR A 21 25.76 -11.74 4.60
CA THR A 21 24.81 -10.74 4.13
C THR A 21 23.45 -11.41 4.16
N VAL A 22 22.63 -11.07 5.15
CA VAL A 22 21.22 -11.42 5.12
C VAL A 22 20.69 -10.75 3.87
N SER A 23 20.51 -11.54 2.82
CA SER A 23 19.87 -11.06 1.60
C SER A 23 18.47 -10.63 1.99
N ALA A 24 18.18 -9.34 1.86
CA ALA A 24 16.82 -8.86 1.93
C ALA A 24 15.98 -9.65 0.93
N GLN A 25 14.78 -10.04 1.31
CA GLN A 25 13.92 -10.84 0.46
C GLN A 25 13.35 -9.92 -0.64
N GLU A 26 13.94 -10.01 -1.84
CA GLU A 26 13.45 -9.26 -3.01
C GLU A 26 12.00 -9.62 -3.34
N VAL A 27 11.21 -8.63 -3.76
CA VAL A 27 9.87 -8.88 -4.30
C VAL A 27 10.01 -9.65 -5.62
N THR A 28 9.48 -10.86 -5.64
CA THR A 28 9.50 -11.72 -6.83
C THR A 28 8.64 -11.16 -7.96
N GLN A 29 8.92 -11.53 -9.20
CA GLN A 29 8.07 -11.13 -10.33
C GLN A 29 6.63 -11.61 -10.16
N ALA A 30 6.42 -12.81 -9.62
CA ALA A 30 5.08 -13.35 -9.35
C ALA A 30 4.31 -12.51 -8.30
N GLU A 31 4.98 -11.97 -7.28
CA GLU A 31 4.37 -11.05 -6.33
C GLU A 31 4.03 -9.71 -7.00
N LYS A 32 4.94 -9.14 -7.80
CA LYS A 32 4.67 -7.92 -8.57
C LYS A 32 3.45 -8.10 -9.49
N ASP A 33 3.37 -9.21 -10.21
CA ASP A 33 2.26 -9.50 -11.12
C ASP A 33 0.92 -9.62 -10.36
N LYS A 34 0.91 -10.28 -9.21
CA LYS A 34 -0.28 -10.35 -8.34
C LYS A 34 -0.73 -8.98 -7.84
N ALA A 35 0.20 -8.17 -7.37
CA ALA A 35 -0.11 -6.83 -6.89
C ALA A 35 -0.62 -5.93 -8.03
N LEU A 36 -0.01 -5.98 -9.23
CA LEU A 36 -0.48 -5.27 -10.42
C LEU A 36 -1.89 -5.71 -10.81
N GLN A 37 -2.17 -7.01 -10.80
CA GLN A 37 -3.50 -7.54 -11.07
C GLN A 37 -4.52 -7.05 -10.03
N TYR A 38 -4.15 -6.97 -8.77
CA TYR A 38 -5.03 -6.49 -7.70
C TYR A 38 -5.29 -4.99 -7.82
N LEU A 39 -4.26 -4.18 -8.12
CA LEU A 39 -4.38 -2.76 -8.42
C LEU A 39 -5.35 -2.51 -9.58
N GLU A 40 -5.20 -3.25 -10.68
CA GLU A 40 -6.07 -3.12 -11.86
C GLU A 40 -7.51 -3.58 -11.55
N THR A 41 -7.69 -4.67 -10.80
CA THR A 41 -9.00 -5.19 -10.40
C THR A 41 -9.74 -4.17 -9.55
N THR A 42 -9.07 -3.59 -8.54
CA THR A 42 -9.68 -2.60 -7.65
C THR A 42 -9.94 -1.27 -8.36
N LYS A 43 -9.08 -0.86 -9.31
CA LYS A 43 -9.35 0.29 -10.20
C LYS A 43 -10.66 0.11 -10.97
N LYS A 44 -10.82 -1.03 -11.63
CA LYS A 44 -12.05 -1.36 -12.37
C LYS A 44 -13.29 -1.36 -11.45
N SER A 45 -13.16 -1.90 -10.25
CA SER A 45 -14.24 -1.94 -9.27
C SER A 45 -14.68 -0.54 -8.83
N VAL A 46 -13.75 0.37 -8.57
CA VAL A 46 -14.04 1.77 -8.23
C VAL A 46 -14.77 2.45 -9.39
N LEU A 47 -14.26 2.31 -10.62
CA LEU A 47 -14.86 2.94 -11.80
C LEU A 47 -16.27 2.40 -12.09
N GLU A 48 -16.49 1.11 -11.95
CA GLU A 48 -17.83 0.52 -12.14
C GLU A 48 -18.80 0.93 -11.04
N ALA A 49 -18.34 1.01 -9.78
CA ALA A 49 -19.18 1.45 -8.65
C ALA A 49 -19.66 2.91 -8.79
N THR A 50 -18.89 3.75 -9.49
CA THR A 50 -19.16 5.19 -9.66
C THR A 50 -19.77 5.54 -11.02
N LYS A 51 -19.87 4.59 -11.94
CA LYS A 51 -20.30 4.80 -13.33
C LYS A 51 -21.73 5.30 -13.43
N GLY A 52 -21.91 6.39 -14.16
CA GLY A 52 -23.22 6.91 -14.56
C GLY A 52 -24.09 7.39 -13.40
N LEU A 53 -23.51 7.78 -12.29
CA LEU A 53 -24.22 8.41 -11.18
C LEU A 53 -24.63 9.84 -11.56
N SER A 54 -25.86 10.23 -11.20
CA SER A 54 -26.33 11.61 -11.30
C SER A 54 -25.73 12.47 -10.18
N GLU A 55 -25.77 13.80 -10.33
CA GLU A 55 -25.27 14.74 -9.32
C GLU A 55 -25.92 14.50 -7.93
N VAL A 56 -27.24 14.26 -7.91
CA VAL A 56 -27.95 13.94 -6.65
C VAL A 56 -27.45 12.64 -6.04
N GLN A 57 -27.12 11.62 -6.85
CA GLN A 57 -26.59 10.34 -6.37
C GLN A 57 -25.15 10.48 -5.85
N TRP A 58 -24.31 11.30 -6.52
CA TRP A 58 -22.96 11.60 -6.05
C TRP A 58 -22.95 12.26 -4.67
N ASN A 59 -23.90 13.19 -4.43
CA ASN A 59 -23.94 13.99 -3.21
C ASN A 59 -24.83 13.41 -2.10
N PHE A 60 -25.50 12.29 -2.35
CA PHE A 60 -26.35 11.64 -1.36
C PHE A 60 -25.53 11.17 -0.15
N LYS A 61 -25.99 11.54 1.03
CA LYS A 61 -25.43 11.10 2.32
C LYS A 61 -26.46 10.26 3.07
N PRO A 62 -26.15 9.02 3.43
CA PRO A 62 -27.06 8.16 4.21
C PRO A 62 -27.44 8.75 5.58
N ALA A 63 -26.52 9.55 6.16
CA ALA A 63 -26.72 10.29 7.40
C ALA A 63 -25.78 11.51 7.42
N PRO A 64 -26.02 12.53 8.26
CA PRO A 64 -25.19 13.75 8.32
C PRO A 64 -23.71 13.49 8.57
N ASP A 65 -23.38 12.49 9.37
CA ASP A 65 -22.02 12.06 9.73
C ASP A 65 -21.41 11.03 8.76
N ARG A 66 -22.15 10.65 7.71
CA ARG A 66 -21.68 9.68 6.72
C ARG A 66 -21.22 10.39 5.44
N TRP A 67 -20.19 9.82 4.82
CA TRP A 67 -19.73 10.34 3.55
C TRP A 67 -20.67 9.98 2.39
N SER A 68 -20.80 10.92 1.45
CA SER A 68 -21.40 10.68 0.15
C SER A 68 -20.46 9.89 -0.76
N VAL A 69 -20.97 9.40 -1.90
CA VAL A 69 -20.14 8.74 -2.91
C VAL A 69 -19.02 9.67 -3.39
N ALA A 70 -19.30 10.96 -3.61
CA ALA A 70 -18.31 11.95 -4.02
C ALA A 70 -17.17 12.08 -2.99
N GLN A 71 -17.51 12.13 -1.70
CA GLN A 71 -16.53 12.20 -0.63
C GLN A 71 -15.68 10.93 -0.50
N VAL A 72 -16.30 9.75 -0.66
CA VAL A 72 -15.55 8.48 -0.67
C VAL A 72 -14.60 8.41 -1.88
N MET A 73 -15.04 8.87 -3.05
CA MET A 73 -14.19 8.89 -4.26
C MET A 73 -12.98 9.82 -4.10
N GLU A 74 -13.20 11.02 -3.55
CA GLU A 74 -12.10 11.94 -3.23
C GLU A 74 -11.10 11.33 -2.27
N HIS A 75 -11.59 10.66 -1.22
CA HIS A 75 -10.76 9.97 -0.24
C HIS A 75 -9.92 8.85 -0.89
N ILE A 76 -10.49 8.04 -1.76
CA ILE A 76 -9.76 7.01 -2.51
C ILE A 76 -8.63 7.64 -3.32
N ALA A 77 -8.93 8.71 -4.08
CA ALA A 77 -7.96 9.39 -4.91
C ALA A 77 -6.82 10.02 -4.10
N ALA A 78 -7.13 10.66 -2.98
CA ALA A 78 -6.14 11.27 -2.10
C ALA A 78 -5.26 10.22 -1.39
N ALA A 79 -5.84 9.08 -1.00
CA ALA A 79 -5.11 8.01 -0.34
C ALA A 79 -4.12 7.31 -1.27
N GLU A 80 -4.42 7.24 -2.57
CA GLU A 80 -3.50 6.69 -3.57
C GLU A 80 -2.15 7.41 -3.56
N ASP A 81 -2.17 8.74 -3.63
CA ASP A 81 -0.96 9.57 -3.58
C ASP A 81 -0.31 9.49 -2.19
N PHE A 82 -1.09 9.70 -1.16
CA PHE A 82 -0.59 9.77 0.22
C PHE A 82 0.20 8.51 0.62
N ILE A 83 -0.34 7.32 0.32
CA ILE A 83 0.32 6.07 0.67
C ILE A 83 1.54 5.83 -0.22
N ARG A 84 1.45 6.10 -1.54
CA ARG A 84 2.58 5.96 -2.46
C ARG A 84 3.75 6.88 -2.07
N ASP A 85 3.46 8.14 -1.72
CA ASP A 85 4.47 9.11 -1.34
C ASP A 85 5.06 8.74 0.04
N LEU A 86 4.25 8.22 0.97
CA LEU A 86 4.74 7.63 2.22
C LEU A 86 5.76 6.51 1.96
N VAL A 87 5.49 5.62 0.99
CA VAL A 87 6.46 4.57 0.61
C VAL A 87 7.75 5.19 0.12
N LYS A 88 7.69 6.11 -0.84
CA LYS A 88 8.87 6.71 -1.47
C LYS A 88 9.71 7.55 -0.51
N GLU A 89 9.06 8.34 0.34
CA GLU A 89 9.73 9.37 1.14
C GLU A 89 10.11 8.88 2.55
N LYS A 90 9.40 7.87 3.06
CA LYS A 90 9.61 7.39 4.44
C LYS A 90 9.97 5.91 4.52
N VAL A 91 9.17 5.02 3.90
CA VAL A 91 9.40 3.57 4.04
C VAL A 91 10.74 3.19 3.45
N MET A 92 11.05 3.63 2.22
CA MET A 92 12.31 3.32 1.54
C MET A 92 13.55 3.91 2.25
N MET A 93 13.35 4.84 3.18
CA MET A 93 14.41 5.47 3.99
C MET A 93 14.40 5.00 5.46
N ALA A 94 13.47 4.12 5.81
CA ALA A 94 13.34 3.60 7.17
C ALA A 94 14.45 2.58 7.52
N PRO A 95 14.59 2.20 8.78
CA PRO A 95 15.51 1.12 9.16
C PRO A 95 15.19 -0.17 8.43
N ALA A 96 16.21 -0.99 8.21
CA ALA A 96 16.05 -2.32 7.64
C ALA A 96 15.06 -3.16 8.45
N GLY A 97 14.29 -4.00 7.77
CA GLY A 97 13.39 -4.95 8.41
C GLY A 97 14.16 -5.99 9.23
N GLU A 98 13.50 -6.56 10.23
CA GLU A 98 14.09 -7.62 11.05
C GLU A 98 14.32 -8.90 10.21
N PRO A 99 15.49 -9.55 10.33
CA PRO A 99 15.73 -10.81 9.66
C PRO A 99 14.69 -11.88 10.03
N GLY A 100 14.19 -12.60 9.03
CA GLY A 100 13.23 -13.68 9.25
C GLY A 100 11.79 -13.23 9.47
N ARG A 101 11.44 -11.97 9.18
CA ARG A 101 10.06 -11.49 9.15
C ARG A 101 9.21 -12.35 8.18
N ASP A 102 8.07 -12.81 8.67
CA ASP A 102 7.12 -13.58 7.85
C ASP A 102 6.31 -12.63 6.94
N VAL A 103 6.93 -12.25 5.81
CA VAL A 103 6.33 -11.34 4.82
C VAL A 103 5.04 -11.91 4.23
N LYS A 104 4.96 -13.23 4.04
CA LYS A 104 3.76 -13.87 3.48
C LYS A 104 2.56 -13.70 4.42
N LYS A 105 2.77 -13.92 5.70
CA LYS A 105 1.72 -13.74 6.71
C LYS A 105 1.27 -12.28 6.78
N THR A 106 2.18 -11.33 6.65
CA THR A 106 1.86 -9.90 6.66
C THR A 106 1.09 -9.51 5.40
N ASP A 107 1.53 -9.95 4.20
CA ASP A 107 0.81 -9.76 2.94
C ASP A 107 -0.64 -10.26 3.03
N GLU A 108 -0.83 -11.52 3.49
CA GLU A 108 -2.15 -12.12 3.70
C GLU A 108 -2.98 -11.33 4.70
N GLY A 109 -2.35 -10.82 5.77
CA GLY A 109 -2.98 -9.95 6.76
C GLY A 109 -3.50 -8.65 6.15
N VAL A 110 -2.70 -7.95 5.35
CA VAL A 110 -3.12 -6.74 4.64
C VAL A 110 -4.32 -7.01 3.74
N LEU A 111 -4.24 -8.08 2.92
CA LEU A 111 -5.29 -8.44 1.97
C LEU A 111 -6.60 -8.86 2.65
N ALA A 112 -6.54 -9.43 3.85
CA ALA A 112 -7.73 -9.86 4.59
C ALA A 112 -8.34 -8.72 5.43
N MET A 113 -7.50 -7.97 6.15
CA MET A 113 -7.98 -7.03 7.18
C MET A 113 -8.37 -5.67 6.60
N VAL A 114 -7.65 -5.16 5.60
CA VAL A 114 -7.93 -3.82 5.06
C VAL A 114 -9.30 -3.73 4.39
N PRO A 115 -9.72 -4.69 3.52
CA PRO A 115 -11.04 -4.65 2.89
C PRO A 115 -12.21 -4.97 3.85
N ASP A 116 -11.93 -5.45 5.06
CA ASP A 116 -12.96 -5.74 6.07
C ASP A 116 -13.55 -4.43 6.61
N ARG A 117 -14.87 -4.27 6.47
CA ARG A 117 -15.63 -3.08 6.91
C ARG A 117 -16.41 -3.29 8.20
N THR A 118 -16.20 -4.41 8.88
CA THR A 118 -16.84 -4.70 10.18
C THR A 118 -16.55 -3.59 11.19
N ASN A 119 -15.29 -3.12 11.22
CA ASN A 119 -14.87 -2.01 12.06
C ASN A 119 -14.73 -0.72 11.26
N LYS A 120 -15.35 0.35 11.73
CA LYS A 120 -15.19 1.70 11.17
C LYS A 120 -13.85 2.27 11.65
N VAL A 121 -13.10 2.84 10.72
CA VAL A 121 -11.85 3.56 10.98
C VAL A 121 -12.05 5.01 10.58
N GLN A 122 -11.60 5.94 11.39
CA GLN A 122 -11.58 7.35 11.02
C GLN A 122 -10.41 7.62 10.08
N ALA A 123 -10.67 8.41 9.05
CA ALA A 123 -9.62 8.87 8.16
C ALA A 123 -8.69 9.84 8.91
N PRO A 124 -7.36 9.76 8.72
CA PRO A 124 -6.46 10.79 9.20
C PRO A 124 -6.78 12.12 8.51
N GLU A 125 -6.49 13.22 9.19
CA GLU A 125 -6.85 14.57 8.74
C GLU A 125 -6.46 14.87 7.29
N PRO A 126 -5.26 14.51 6.78
CA PRO A 126 -4.90 14.76 5.39
C PRO A 126 -5.76 14.06 4.34
N LEU A 127 -6.50 13.01 4.75
CA LEU A 127 -7.36 12.21 3.87
C LEU A 127 -8.86 12.50 4.05
N VAL A 128 -9.21 13.45 4.92
CA VAL A 128 -10.60 13.91 5.05
C VAL A 128 -11.00 14.66 3.78
N PRO A 129 -12.17 14.34 3.17
CA PRO A 129 -12.62 15.01 1.95
C PRO A 129 -12.88 16.50 2.15
N THR A 130 -12.33 17.32 1.25
CA THR A 130 -12.43 18.79 1.26
C THR A 130 -12.84 19.36 -0.09
N ASN A 131 -13.24 18.51 -1.04
CA ASN A 131 -13.46 18.86 -2.44
C ASN A 131 -12.17 19.30 -3.18
N ARG A 132 -11.02 18.69 -2.82
CA ARG A 132 -9.69 19.07 -3.32
C ARG A 132 -9.49 18.89 -4.82
N PHE A 133 -10.25 18.02 -5.46
CA PHE A 133 -10.21 17.79 -6.92
C PHE A 133 -11.34 18.51 -7.67
N GLY A 134 -12.13 19.35 -6.98
CA GLY A 134 -13.15 20.23 -7.55
C GLY A 134 -14.47 19.56 -7.95
N SER A 135 -14.45 18.28 -8.32
CA SER A 135 -15.66 17.52 -8.68
C SER A 135 -15.45 16.01 -8.55
N PRO A 136 -16.54 15.22 -8.58
CA PRO A 136 -16.43 13.75 -8.66
C PRO A 136 -15.63 13.26 -9.86
N GLU A 137 -15.82 13.87 -11.03
CA GLU A 137 -15.07 13.56 -12.25
C GLU A 137 -13.60 13.91 -12.12
N GLY A 138 -13.29 15.04 -11.45
CA GLY A 138 -11.93 15.42 -11.09
C GLY A 138 -11.27 14.39 -10.19
N SER A 139 -11.99 13.88 -9.19
CA SER A 139 -11.52 12.81 -8.30
C SER A 139 -11.27 11.49 -9.07
N ILE A 140 -12.17 11.12 -9.99
CA ILE A 140 -11.99 9.93 -10.84
C ILE A 140 -10.75 10.08 -11.73
N LYS A 141 -10.63 11.21 -12.42
CA LYS A 141 -9.48 11.48 -13.30
C LYS A 141 -8.17 11.36 -12.50
N HIS A 142 -8.10 12.05 -11.37
CA HIS A 142 -6.92 12.04 -10.51
C HIS A 142 -6.58 10.61 -10.02
N PHE A 143 -7.59 9.86 -9.59
CA PHE A 143 -7.41 8.47 -9.17
C PHE A 143 -6.82 7.58 -10.27
N VAL A 144 -7.31 7.70 -11.51
CA VAL A 144 -6.80 6.90 -12.64
C VAL A 144 -5.33 7.24 -12.93
N GLU A 145 -4.99 8.53 -12.99
CA GLU A 145 -3.63 9.00 -13.23
C GLU A 145 -2.66 8.59 -12.11
N SER A 146 -3.12 8.71 -10.85
CA SER A 146 -2.34 8.31 -9.68
C SER A 146 -2.14 6.79 -9.61
N ARG A 147 -3.17 5.99 -9.95
CA ARG A 147 -3.09 4.53 -10.01
C ARG A 147 -2.07 4.08 -11.08
N GLU A 148 -2.05 4.70 -12.23
CA GLU A 148 -1.04 4.44 -13.27
C GLU A 148 0.38 4.73 -12.76
N THR A 149 0.52 5.81 -12.00
CA THR A 149 1.79 6.16 -11.35
C THR A 149 2.21 5.11 -10.31
N THR A 150 1.27 4.60 -9.50
CA THR A 150 1.52 3.51 -8.51
C THR A 150 1.93 2.21 -9.22
N GLU A 151 1.24 1.84 -10.29
CA GLU A 151 1.59 0.64 -11.08
C GLU A 151 3.01 0.74 -11.70
N ASN A 152 3.36 1.90 -12.23
CA ASN A 152 4.69 2.15 -12.79
C ASN A 152 5.77 2.16 -11.69
N PHE A 153 5.48 2.73 -10.54
CA PHE A 153 6.35 2.66 -9.37
C PHE A 153 6.61 1.20 -8.98
N LEU A 154 5.59 0.37 -8.82
CA LEU A 154 5.75 -1.04 -8.46
C LEU A 154 6.59 -1.81 -9.47
N LYS A 155 6.41 -1.56 -10.78
CA LYS A 155 7.19 -2.21 -11.84
C LYS A 155 8.68 -1.91 -11.75
N SER A 156 9.03 -0.67 -11.43
CA SER A 156 10.42 -0.17 -11.44
C SER A 156 11.12 -0.21 -10.09
N ALA A 157 10.38 -0.23 -8.99
CA ALA A 157 10.98 -0.17 -7.66
C ALA A 157 11.76 -1.45 -7.32
N ALA A 158 12.95 -1.25 -6.72
CA ALA A 158 13.74 -2.27 -6.06
C ALA A 158 13.75 -2.05 -4.55
N GLY A 159 14.09 -3.05 -3.78
CA GLY A 159 14.25 -2.92 -2.32
C GLY A 159 12.95 -2.67 -1.55
N LEU A 160 11.78 -2.96 -2.12
CA LEU A 160 10.49 -2.74 -1.45
C LEU A 160 10.30 -3.55 -0.17
N ARG A 161 11.07 -4.64 0.01
CA ARG A 161 11.07 -5.49 1.22
C ARG A 161 12.17 -5.13 2.22
N ASP A 162 13.10 -4.22 1.85
CA ASP A 162 14.31 -3.96 2.63
C ASP A 162 14.05 -3.18 3.91
N HIS A 163 13.06 -2.32 3.89
CA HIS A 163 12.75 -1.37 4.95
C HIS A 163 11.32 -1.52 5.44
N VAL A 164 11.12 -1.28 6.72
CA VAL A 164 9.79 -1.34 7.35
C VAL A 164 9.51 -0.07 8.14
N THR A 165 8.23 0.31 8.20
CA THR A 165 7.78 1.41 9.08
C THR A 165 6.51 1.01 9.81
N ASP A 166 6.24 1.68 10.93
CA ASP A 166 5.05 1.44 11.74
C ASP A 166 3.78 1.88 10.99
N SER A 167 2.74 1.07 11.12
CA SER A 167 1.39 1.33 10.63
C SER A 167 0.36 0.90 11.67
N PRO A 168 -0.92 1.26 11.53
CA PRO A 168 -1.98 0.71 12.39
C PRO A 168 -2.11 -0.81 12.36
N MET A 169 -1.50 -1.47 11.38
CA MET A 169 -1.49 -2.93 11.20
C MET A 169 -0.18 -3.59 11.69
N GLY A 170 0.69 -2.83 12.34
CA GLY A 170 2.05 -3.24 12.67
C GLY A 170 3.07 -2.72 11.66
N LYS A 171 4.25 -3.32 11.63
CA LYS A 171 5.32 -2.91 10.70
C LYS A 171 5.04 -3.45 9.30
N LEU A 172 4.96 -2.55 8.34
CA LEU A 172 4.79 -2.86 6.92
C LEU A 172 6.01 -2.43 6.11
N ASP A 173 6.34 -3.22 5.09
CA ASP A 173 7.33 -2.87 4.06
C ASP A 173 6.69 -2.14 2.86
N GLY A 174 7.53 -1.70 1.91
CA GLY A 174 7.07 -0.96 0.74
C GLY A 174 6.11 -1.74 -0.15
N TYR A 175 6.30 -3.05 -0.29
CA TYR A 175 5.40 -3.90 -1.07
C TYR A 175 4.03 -4.07 -0.37
N GLU A 176 4.03 -4.26 0.93
CA GLU A 176 2.80 -4.36 1.73
C GLU A 176 2.00 -3.05 1.73
N PHE A 177 2.67 -1.89 1.69
CA PHE A 177 1.99 -0.62 1.45
C PHE A 177 1.38 -0.52 0.05
N VAL A 178 2.00 -1.09 -1.00
CA VAL A 178 1.37 -1.17 -2.32
C VAL A 178 0.13 -2.08 -2.29
N LEU A 179 0.19 -3.21 -1.60
CA LEU A 179 -1.01 -4.05 -1.37
C LEU A 179 -2.09 -3.29 -0.60
N LEU A 180 -1.69 -2.48 0.40
CA LEU A 180 -2.60 -1.65 1.18
C LEU A 180 -3.33 -0.62 0.29
N ILE A 181 -2.67 0.00 -0.69
CA ILE A 181 -3.31 0.91 -1.66
C ILE A 181 -4.46 0.20 -2.38
N ALA A 182 -4.22 -1.00 -2.93
CA ALA A 182 -5.25 -1.76 -3.63
C ALA A 182 -6.39 -2.19 -2.70
N ALA A 183 -6.04 -2.74 -1.53
CA ALA A 183 -7.00 -3.18 -0.52
C ALA A 183 -7.84 -2.03 0.06
N HIS A 184 -7.26 -0.84 0.18
CA HIS A 184 -7.96 0.39 0.59
C HIS A 184 -9.02 0.80 -0.46
N SER A 185 -8.69 0.74 -1.74
CA SER A 185 -9.64 0.97 -2.81
C SER A 185 -10.79 -0.05 -2.80
N GLU A 186 -10.51 -1.33 -2.53
CA GLU A 186 -11.55 -2.35 -2.33
C GLU A 186 -12.46 -2.03 -1.15
N ARG A 187 -11.86 -1.68 0.01
CA ARG A 187 -12.61 -1.27 1.20
C ARG A 187 -13.61 -0.16 0.89
N HIS A 188 -13.15 0.87 0.19
CA HIS A 188 -13.97 2.05 -0.10
C HIS A 188 -14.93 1.84 -1.28
N THR A 189 -14.64 0.93 -2.20
CA THR A 189 -15.64 0.43 -3.17
C THR A 189 -16.82 -0.22 -2.46
N LYS A 190 -16.56 -1.05 -1.45
CA LYS A 190 -17.63 -1.62 -0.59
C LYS A 190 -18.42 -0.50 0.11
N GLN A 191 -17.75 0.56 0.59
CA GLN A 191 -18.43 1.71 1.18
C GLN A 191 -19.33 2.46 0.19
N ILE A 192 -18.87 2.68 -1.05
CA ILE A 192 -19.70 3.26 -2.12
C ILE A 192 -20.96 2.41 -2.32
N ASN A 193 -20.79 1.09 -2.38
CA ASN A 193 -21.92 0.18 -2.57
C ASN A 193 -22.88 0.17 -1.36
N GLU A 194 -22.38 0.33 -0.13
CA GLU A 194 -23.22 0.55 1.06
C GLU A 194 -24.05 1.83 0.95
N VAL A 195 -23.47 2.94 0.48
CA VAL A 195 -24.20 4.20 0.24
C VAL A 195 -25.29 4.00 -0.83
N LYS A 196 -24.96 3.30 -1.92
CA LYS A 196 -25.90 3.02 -3.02
C LYS A 196 -27.02 2.06 -2.61
N ALA A 197 -26.80 1.22 -1.61
CA ALA A 197 -27.80 0.27 -1.09
C ALA A 197 -28.74 0.89 -0.05
N ASP A 198 -28.54 2.17 0.33
CA ASP A 198 -29.44 2.85 1.26
C ASP A 198 -30.86 2.94 0.67
N PRO A 199 -31.92 2.62 1.45
CA PRO A 199 -33.30 2.70 0.96
C PRO A 199 -33.71 4.07 0.40
N ASN A 200 -33.07 5.14 0.86
CA ASN A 200 -33.32 6.52 0.43
C ASN A 200 -32.38 6.98 -0.71
N PHE A 201 -31.52 6.08 -1.22
CA PHE A 201 -30.62 6.44 -2.31
C PHE A 201 -31.42 6.91 -3.54
N PRO A 202 -31.14 8.10 -4.11
CA PRO A 202 -31.95 8.68 -5.18
C PRO A 202 -32.04 7.75 -6.40
N LYS A 203 -33.25 7.60 -6.95
CA LYS A 203 -33.47 6.96 -8.24
C LYS A 203 -32.95 7.90 -9.35
N LYS A 204 -32.52 7.32 -10.47
CA LYS A 204 -32.18 8.10 -11.66
C LYS A 204 -33.38 8.88 -12.19
#